data_67337d01bfa17b6a23324bb640eada37
#
_entry.id   67337d01bfa17b6a23324bb640eada37
#
_cell.length_a   1.000
_cell.length_b   1.000
_cell.length_c   1.000
_cell.angle_alpha   90.00
_cell.angle_beta   90.00
_cell.angle_gamma   90.00
#
_symmetry.space_group_name_H-M   'P 1'
#
loop_
_entity.id
_entity.type
_entity.pdbx_description
1 polymer ?
#
loop_
_entity_poly.entity_id
_entity_poly.type
_entity_poly.pdbx_seq_one_letter_code
_entity_poly.pdbx_strand_id
1 'polypeptide(L)'
;MKAFLLAAGKGKRLKPLTDEIPKPLINIAGKPLIQYKLEALKEVGVRDVVINISYMKERFHEQYLNWKSLGMNIELSYEEDLLGTGGGIGKVIDFFNDQDFIVCSSDVWTEYDLNNLHLSKPFLGHLVLVNNSDLNPEGDVSLVNDVVCQKVKEDSYSFSGIALLNPVLFKEVEEKSYDLWK
;
A
#
# COMPACT_ATOMS: atom_id res chain seq x y z
N MET A 1 7.60 -12.57 -6.90
CA MET A 1 6.47 -11.90 -6.21
C MET A 1 6.40 -10.46 -6.67
N LYS A 2 5.21 -9.89 -6.80
CA LYS A 2 4.96 -8.50 -7.21
C LYS A 2 4.43 -7.68 -6.04
N ALA A 3 4.48 -6.34 -6.16
CA ALA A 3 3.94 -5.48 -5.11
C ALA A 3 3.20 -4.27 -5.67
N PHE A 4 2.27 -3.75 -4.87
CA PHE A 4 1.56 -2.49 -5.07
C PHE A 4 1.90 -1.52 -3.94
N LEU A 5 2.41 -0.34 -4.28
CA LEU A 5 2.67 0.72 -3.32
C LEU A 5 1.62 1.83 -3.41
N LEU A 6 0.94 2.07 -2.30
CA LEU A 6 -0.05 3.12 -2.14
C LEU A 6 0.61 4.49 -1.96
N ALA A 7 0.58 5.34 -2.98
CA ALA A 7 1.22 6.65 -2.99
C ALA A 7 0.34 7.80 -3.53
N ALA A 8 -0.91 7.54 -3.92
CA ALA A 8 -1.81 8.55 -4.50
C ALA A 8 -2.39 9.55 -3.49
N GLY A 9 -2.21 9.33 -2.20
CA GLY A 9 -2.79 10.16 -1.13
C GLY A 9 -2.26 11.60 -1.11
N LYS A 10 -3.14 12.58 -0.90
CA LYS A 10 -2.80 14.03 -0.88
C LYS A 10 -2.05 14.50 0.37
N GLY A 11 -1.87 13.67 1.39
CA GLY A 11 -1.11 14.01 2.59
C GLY A 11 -1.62 15.21 3.40
N LYS A 12 -2.91 15.53 3.36
CA LYS A 12 -3.51 16.78 3.90
C LYS A 12 -3.13 17.11 5.34
N ARG A 13 -2.88 16.10 6.19
CA ARG A 13 -2.50 16.27 7.61
C ARG A 13 -1.10 16.83 7.81
N LEU A 14 -0.23 16.76 6.79
CA LEU A 14 1.15 17.25 6.84
C LEU A 14 1.33 18.61 6.15
N LYS A 15 0.25 19.33 5.82
CA LYS A 15 0.35 20.68 5.30
C LYS A 15 1.00 21.64 6.32
N PRO A 16 1.82 22.61 5.88
CA PRO A 16 2.06 23.02 4.48
C PRO A 16 3.09 22.18 3.72
N LEU A 17 3.81 21.28 4.37
CA LEU A 17 4.90 20.50 3.75
C LEU A 17 4.45 19.76 2.48
N THR A 18 3.25 19.17 2.51
CA THR A 18 2.68 18.44 1.37
C THR A 18 2.05 19.35 0.30
N ASP A 19 2.12 20.65 0.44
CA ASP A 19 1.78 21.58 -0.65
C ASP A 19 2.94 21.69 -1.68
N GLU A 20 4.16 21.30 -1.32
CA GLU A 20 5.35 21.38 -2.16
C GLU A 20 5.89 20.02 -2.61
N ILE A 21 5.66 18.97 -1.79
CA ILE A 21 6.19 17.63 -2.06
C ILE A 21 5.18 16.55 -1.65
N PRO A 22 4.91 15.51 -2.49
CA PRO A 22 4.10 14.38 -2.09
C PRO A 22 4.65 13.70 -0.84
N LYS A 23 3.78 13.28 0.10
CA LYS A 23 4.20 12.63 1.35
C LYS A 23 5.19 11.48 1.15
N PRO A 24 5.01 10.56 0.16
CA PRO A 24 5.96 9.47 -0.09
C PRO A 24 7.35 9.94 -0.51
N LEU A 25 7.48 11.16 -1.03
CA LEU A 25 8.75 11.71 -1.51
C LEU A 25 9.44 12.61 -0.48
N ILE A 26 8.86 12.82 0.70
CA ILE A 26 9.52 13.55 1.78
C ILE A 26 10.82 12.84 2.14
N ASN A 27 11.90 13.61 2.18
CA ASN A 27 13.24 13.09 2.50
C ASN A 27 13.33 12.82 4.02
N ILE A 28 13.66 11.59 4.38
CA ILE A 28 13.90 11.16 5.76
C ILE A 28 15.30 10.55 5.79
N ALA A 29 16.18 11.08 6.62
CA ALA A 29 17.56 10.60 6.77
C ALA A 29 18.30 10.38 5.43
N GLY A 30 18.14 11.33 4.50
CA GLY A 30 18.89 11.37 3.25
C GLY A 30 18.23 10.72 2.02
N LYS A 31 17.07 10.06 2.17
CA LYS A 31 16.35 9.46 1.03
C LYS A 31 14.83 9.60 1.16
N PRO A 32 14.06 9.56 0.03
CA PRO A 32 12.62 9.61 0.06
C PRO A 32 12.01 8.48 0.89
N LEU A 33 10.93 8.76 1.63
CA LEU A 33 10.25 7.78 2.49
C LEU A 33 9.85 6.50 1.73
N ILE A 34 9.31 6.64 0.52
CA ILE A 34 8.94 5.50 -0.33
C ILE A 34 10.15 4.60 -0.67
N GLN A 35 11.35 5.14 -0.72
CA GLN A 35 12.54 4.36 -1.08
C GLN A 35 12.87 3.30 -0.02
N TYR A 36 12.64 3.57 1.26
CA TYR A 36 12.78 2.56 2.31
C TYR A 36 11.89 1.34 2.05
N LYS A 37 10.67 1.60 1.56
CA LYS A 37 9.74 0.52 1.23
C LYS A 37 10.17 -0.26 -0.02
N LEU A 38 10.66 0.43 -1.06
CA LEU A 38 11.20 -0.22 -2.25
C LEU A 38 12.41 -1.10 -1.91
N GLU A 39 13.31 -0.63 -1.05
CA GLU A 39 14.47 -1.40 -0.59
C GLU A 39 14.04 -2.64 0.20
N ALA A 40 13.12 -2.50 1.15
CA ALA A 40 12.58 -3.65 1.92
C ALA A 40 11.88 -4.68 1.01
N LEU A 41 11.11 -4.25 0.02
CA LEU A 41 10.50 -5.14 -0.97
C LEU A 41 11.56 -5.87 -1.82
N LYS A 42 12.62 -5.16 -2.21
CA LYS A 42 13.74 -5.76 -2.95
C LYS A 42 14.46 -6.84 -2.14
N GLU A 43 14.67 -6.63 -0.84
CA GLU A 43 15.32 -7.58 0.07
C GLU A 43 14.57 -8.92 0.14
N VAL A 44 13.23 -8.90 0.13
CA VAL A 44 12.40 -10.11 0.11
C VAL A 44 12.13 -10.65 -1.31
N GLY A 45 12.91 -10.19 -2.30
CA GLY A 45 12.91 -10.75 -3.65
C GLY A 45 11.83 -10.20 -4.59
N VAL A 46 11.09 -9.15 -4.22
CA VAL A 46 10.19 -8.45 -5.14
C VAL A 46 11.02 -7.73 -6.20
N ARG A 47 10.60 -7.85 -7.46
CA ARG A 47 11.25 -7.20 -8.61
C ARG A 47 10.33 -6.30 -9.41
N ASP A 48 9.03 -6.58 -9.40
CA ASP A 48 8.03 -5.88 -10.18
C ASP A 48 7.09 -5.16 -9.21
N VAL A 49 7.00 -3.83 -9.33
CA VAL A 49 6.24 -2.95 -8.42
C VAL A 49 5.41 -1.98 -9.22
N VAL A 50 4.13 -1.86 -8.87
CA VAL A 50 3.30 -0.73 -9.31
C VAL A 50 3.16 0.27 -8.16
N ILE A 51 3.32 1.54 -8.48
CA ILE A 51 3.11 2.66 -7.55
C ILE A 51 1.94 3.48 -8.09
N ASN A 52 0.82 3.54 -7.36
CA ASN A 52 -0.25 4.46 -7.75
C ASN A 52 0.11 5.89 -7.35
N ILE A 53 -0.11 6.82 -8.26
CA ILE A 53 0.19 8.24 -8.07
C ILE A 53 -0.98 9.08 -8.56
N SER A 54 -1.19 10.24 -7.96
CA SER A 54 -2.20 11.21 -8.41
C SER A 54 -1.65 12.63 -8.33
N TYR A 55 -1.49 13.12 -7.12
CA TYR A 55 -1.06 14.46 -6.81
C TYR A 55 0.43 14.66 -7.13
N MET A 56 0.78 15.75 -7.84
CA MET A 56 2.16 16.11 -8.21
C MET A 56 2.93 14.97 -8.91
N LYS A 57 2.31 14.34 -9.90
CA LYS A 57 2.88 13.19 -10.64
C LYS A 57 4.28 13.47 -11.22
N GLU A 58 4.58 14.70 -11.58
CA GLU A 58 5.87 15.14 -12.11
C GLU A 58 7.01 14.88 -11.12
N ARG A 59 6.77 15.07 -9.83
CA ARG A 59 7.73 14.77 -8.77
C ARG A 59 8.07 13.28 -8.70
N PHE A 60 7.11 12.41 -8.92
CA PHE A 60 7.36 10.96 -9.00
C PHE A 60 8.16 10.59 -10.24
N HIS A 61 7.91 11.22 -11.39
CA HIS A 61 8.69 11.00 -12.60
C HIS A 61 10.15 11.43 -12.44
N GLU A 62 10.43 12.53 -11.75
CA GLU A 62 11.79 12.95 -11.42
C GLU A 62 12.52 11.89 -10.59
N GLN A 63 11.87 11.31 -9.59
CA GLN A 63 12.44 10.26 -8.74
C GLN A 63 12.56 8.90 -9.43
N TYR A 64 11.70 8.62 -10.41
CA TYR A 64 11.69 7.34 -11.13
C TYR A 64 13.07 6.97 -11.72
N LEU A 65 13.82 7.95 -12.21
CA LEU A 65 15.17 7.72 -12.74
C LEU A 65 16.14 7.24 -11.64
N ASN A 66 16.01 7.75 -10.43
CA ASN A 66 16.81 7.33 -9.28
C ASN A 66 16.47 5.89 -8.88
N TRP A 67 15.19 5.50 -8.93
CA TRP A 67 14.75 4.16 -8.57
C TRP A 67 15.16 3.08 -9.56
N LYS A 68 15.46 3.43 -10.83
CA LYS A 68 16.05 2.48 -11.80
C LYS A 68 17.33 1.83 -11.28
N SER A 69 18.12 2.55 -10.48
CA SER A 69 19.34 2.01 -9.87
C SER A 69 19.08 0.89 -8.86
N LEU A 70 17.85 0.74 -8.38
CA LEU A 70 17.46 -0.36 -7.49
C LEU A 70 17.41 -1.71 -8.22
N GLY A 71 17.41 -1.74 -9.56
CA GLY A 71 17.30 -2.96 -10.36
C GLY A 71 15.93 -3.62 -10.24
N MET A 72 14.88 -2.83 -10.06
CA MET A 72 13.47 -3.24 -10.00
C MET A 72 12.74 -2.69 -11.22
N ASN A 73 11.73 -3.42 -11.69
CA ASN A 73 10.77 -2.94 -12.69
C ASN A 73 9.68 -2.17 -11.93
N ILE A 74 9.68 -0.85 -12.07
CA ILE A 74 8.71 0.01 -11.39
C ILE A 74 7.79 0.61 -12.44
N GLU A 75 6.48 0.45 -12.27
CA GLU A 75 5.45 1.07 -13.07
C GLU A 75 4.71 2.13 -12.25
N LEU A 76 4.40 3.28 -12.88
CA LEU A 76 3.61 4.34 -12.25
C LEU A 76 2.18 4.27 -12.78
N SER A 77 1.20 3.99 -11.92
CA SER A 77 -0.23 4.02 -12.22
C SER A 77 -0.81 5.37 -11.84
N TYR A 78 -1.09 6.22 -12.82
CA TYR A 78 -1.66 7.54 -12.59
C TYR A 78 -3.16 7.48 -12.37
N GLU A 79 -3.64 8.08 -11.27
CA GLU A 79 -5.05 8.29 -10.97
C GLU A 79 -5.40 9.77 -11.19
N GLU A 80 -6.27 10.06 -12.15
CA GLU A 80 -6.80 11.42 -12.37
C GLU A 80 -7.67 11.84 -11.20
N ASP A 81 -8.60 10.98 -10.83
CA ASP A 81 -9.36 11.05 -9.58
C ASP A 81 -8.89 9.97 -8.63
N LEU A 82 -8.94 10.25 -7.32
CA LEU A 82 -8.56 9.27 -6.31
C LEU A 82 -9.52 8.08 -6.31
N LEU A 83 -9.00 6.90 -6.56
CA LEU A 83 -9.78 5.67 -6.66
C LEU A 83 -9.93 4.95 -5.32
N GLY A 84 -9.28 5.43 -4.26
CA GLY A 84 -9.18 4.69 -3.01
C GLY A 84 -8.23 3.48 -3.11
N THR A 85 -8.06 2.76 -2.01
CA THR A 85 -7.12 1.63 -1.96
C THR A 85 -7.54 0.50 -2.90
N GLY A 86 -8.80 0.10 -2.84
CA GLY A 86 -9.32 -1.00 -3.66
C GLY A 86 -9.41 -0.65 -5.13
N GLY A 87 -9.91 0.55 -5.47
CA GLY A 87 -10.01 0.99 -6.86
C GLY A 87 -8.65 1.19 -7.53
N GLY A 88 -7.65 1.70 -6.79
CA GLY A 88 -6.28 1.82 -7.29
C GLY A 88 -5.65 0.47 -7.64
N ILE A 89 -5.88 -0.56 -6.81
CA ILE A 89 -5.43 -1.94 -7.08
C ILE A 89 -6.21 -2.54 -8.26
N GLY A 90 -7.55 -2.39 -8.26
CA GLY A 90 -8.41 -2.92 -9.32
C GLY A 90 -8.04 -2.38 -10.70
N LYS A 91 -7.64 -1.11 -10.79
CA LYS A 91 -7.17 -0.48 -12.04
C LYS A 91 -5.99 -1.21 -12.69
N VAL A 92 -5.14 -1.86 -11.92
CA VAL A 92 -3.92 -2.52 -12.39
C VAL A 92 -3.90 -4.01 -12.10
N ILE A 93 -5.07 -4.61 -11.86
CA ILE A 93 -5.18 -6.00 -11.38
C ILE A 93 -4.49 -7.01 -12.31
N ASP A 94 -4.53 -6.79 -13.61
CA ASP A 94 -3.90 -7.64 -14.63
C ASP A 94 -2.38 -7.69 -14.50
N PHE A 95 -1.76 -6.65 -13.92
CA PHE A 95 -0.32 -6.63 -13.65
C PHE A 95 0.11 -7.82 -12.79
N PHE A 96 -0.74 -8.30 -11.89
CA PHE A 96 -0.39 -9.33 -10.91
C PHE A 96 -0.48 -10.77 -11.48
N ASN A 97 -1.04 -10.97 -12.69
CA ASN A 97 -1.09 -12.27 -13.39
C ASN A 97 -1.64 -13.41 -12.51
N ASP A 98 -2.75 -13.16 -11.80
CA ASP A 98 -3.39 -14.10 -10.86
C ASP A 98 -2.49 -14.62 -9.71
N GLN A 99 -1.38 -13.95 -9.43
CA GLN A 99 -0.48 -14.28 -8.33
C GLN A 99 -0.71 -13.39 -7.12
N ASP A 100 -0.58 -13.96 -5.93
CA ASP A 100 -0.58 -13.19 -4.69
C ASP A 100 0.48 -12.07 -4.75
N PHE A 101 0.13 -10.91 -4.24
CA PHE A 101 0.97 -9.72 -4.29
C PHE A 101 0.97 -8.94 -2.98
N ILE A 102 2.09 -8.32 -2.68
CA ILE A 102 2.24 -7.48 -1.50
C ILE A 102 1.63 -6.10 -1.76
N VAL A 103 0.84 -5.61 -0.81
CA VAL A 103 0.37 -4.21 -0.75
C VAL A 103 1.09 -3.53 0.39
N CYS A 104 1.69 -2.35 0.12
CA CYS A 104 2.29 -1.53 1.16
C CYS A 104 1.89 -0.07 1.02
N SER A 105 1.61 0.58 2.15
CA SER A 105 1.58 2.04 2.21
C SER A 105 2.99 2.60 2.07
N SER A 106 3.18 3.54 1.15
CA SER A 106 4.49 4.13 0.85
C SER A 106 4.98 5.13 1.91
N ASP A 107 4.12 5.49 2.85
CA ASP A 107 4.33 6.51 3.88
C ASP A 107 4.45 5.93 5.31
N VAL A 108 4.60 4.62 5.42
CA VAL A 108 4.80 3.91 6.69
C VAL A 108 6.22 3.37 6.76
N TRP A 109 6.97 3.79 7.76
CA TRP A 109 8.23 3.17 8.14
C TRP A 109 7.97 2.03 9.15
N THR A 110 8.61 0.88 8.98
CA THR A 110 8.42 -0.30 9.83
C THR A 110 9.61 -1.25 9.74
N GLU A 111 9.87 -1.96 10.82
CA GLU A 111 10.82 -3.08 10.91
C GLU A 111 10.13 -4.45 10.74
N TYR A 112 8.84 -4.46 10.35
CA TYR A 112 8.14 -5.72 10.10
C TYR A 112 8.82 -6.50 8.96
N ASP A 113 9.18 -7.75 9.25
CA ASP A 113 9.78 -8.65 8.27
C ASP A 113 8.72 -9.14 7.28
N LEU A 114 8.80 -8.67 6.04
CA LEU A 114 7.87 -9.04 4.98
C LEU A 114 7.92 -10.53 4.60
N ASN A 115 8.96 -11.28 5.01
CA ASN A 115 8.99 -12.75 4.84
C ASN A 115 7.93 -13.47 5.69
N ASN A 116 7.37 -12.81 6.69
CA ASN A 116 6.28 -13.36 7.50
C ASN A 116 4.92 -13.33 6.77
N LEU A 117 4.82 -12.66 5.63
CA LEU A 117 3.60 -12.64 4.82
C LEU A 117 3.41 -13.97 4.10
N HIS A 118 2.32 -14.66 4.37
CA HIS A 118 1.94 -15.91 3.69
C HIS A 118 0.42 -16.05 3.61
N LEU A 119 -0.06 -16.68 2.57
CA LEU A 119 -1.47 -17.04 2.40
C LEU A 119 -1.63 -18.56 2.49
N SER A 120 -2.59 -18.98 3.29
CA SER A 120 -3.01 -20.36 3.41
C SER A 120 -4.47 -20.47 3.00
N LYS A 121 -4.82 -21.43 2.14
CA LYS A 121 -6.24 -21.69 1.80
C LYS A 121 -7.05 -21.96 3.06
N PRO A 122 -8.28 -21.45 3.17
CA PRO A 122 -9.08 -20.79 2.11
C PRO A 122 -8.92 -19.26 2.04
N PHE A 123 -7.99 -18.67 2.75
CA PHE A 123 -7.86 -17.20 2.88
C PHE A 123 -7.33 -16.57 1.60
N LEU A 124 -7.85 -15.37 1.30
CA LEU A 124 -7.47 -14.56 0.14
C LEU A 124 -6.67 -13.30 0.53
N GLY A 125 -6.44 -13.09 1.81
CA GLY A 125 -5.68 -11.96 2.33
C GLY A 125 -5.00 -12.28 3.67
N HIS A 126 -3.78 -11.78 3.84
CA HIS A 126 -3.06 -11.70 5.10
C HIS A 126 -2.79 -10.23 5.38
N LEU A 127 -3.37 -9.69 6.44
CA LEU A 127 -3.23 -8.30 6.85
C LEU A 127 -2.32 -8.21 8.07
N VAL A 128 -1.39 -7.26 8.05
CA VAL A 128 -0.63 -6.91 9.26
C VAL A 128 -1.41 -5.85 10.03
N LEU A 129 -1.84 -6.18 11.22
CA LEU A 129 -2.59 -5.31 12.11
C LEU A 129 -1.73 -4.85 13.28
N VAL A 130 -2.03 -3.68 13.79
CA VAL A 130 -1.40 -3.09 14.98
C VAL A 130 -2.47 -2.62 15.97
N ASN A 131 -2.09 -2.49 17.23
CA ASN A 131 -2.95 -1.88 18.23
C ASN A 131 -3.33 -0.46 17.81
N ASN A 132 -4.52 -0.05 18.18
CA ASN A 132 -4.99 1.29 17.89
C ASN A 132 -4.14 2.34 18.61
N SER A 133 -3.98 3.48 17.96
CA SER A 133 -3.27 4.64 18.52
C SER A 133 -4.25 5.78 18.79
N ASP A 134 -3.78 6.83 19.47
CA ASP A 134 -4.56 8.06 19.69
C ASP A 134 -5.00 8.73 18.37
N LEU A 135 -4.31 8.45 17.26
CA LEU A 135 -4.66 8.97 15.94
C LEU A 135 -5.74 8.14 15.22
N ASN A 136 -5.94 6.89 15.62
CA ASN A 136 -7.00 6.00 15.14
C ASN A 136 -7.53 5.15 16.31
N PRO A 137 -8.17 5.75 17.31
CA PRO A 137 -8.61 5.05 18.53
C PRO A 137 -9.70 4.01 18.26
N GLU A 138 -10.41 4.17 17.16
CA GLU A 138 -11.49 3.26 16.79
C GLU A 138 -11.02 2.06 15.96
N GLY A 139 -9.78 2.06 15.43
CA GLY A 139 -9.29 1.03 14.52
C GLY A 139 -10.03 0.95 13.18
N ASP A 140 -9.66 -0.01 12.38
CA ASP A 140 -10.19 -0.20 11.02
C ASP A 140 -11.00 -1.51 10.88
N VAL A 141 -10.57 -2.58 11.55
CA VAL A 141 -11.14 -3.93 11.45
C VAL A 141 -11.15 -4.61 12.81
N SER A 142 -11.89 -5.72 12.93
CA SER A 142 -11.84 -6.60 14.11
C SER A 142 -11.32 -7.97 13.75
N LEU A 143 -10.87 -8.72 14.76
CA LEU A 143 -10.44 -10.12 14.62
C LEU A 143 -11.39 -11.06 15.37
N VAL A 144 -11.81 -12.13 14.71
CA VAL A 144 -12.53 -13.25 15.35
C VAL A 144 -11.82 -14.54 14.96
N ASN A 145 -11.21 -15.22 15.94
CA ASN A 145 -10.42 -16.44 15.70
C ASN A 145 -9.34 -16.23 14.60
N ASP A 146 -8.59 -15.15 14.69
CA ASP A 146 -7.56 -14.73 13.72
C ASP A 146 -8.09 -14.42 12.30
N VAL A 147 -9.39 -14.34 12.11
CA VAL A 147 -10.01 -13.93 10.85
C VAL A 147 -10.46 -12.48 10.95
N VAL A 148 -10.06 -11.69 9.96
CA VAL A 148 -10.49 -10.28 9.84
C VAL A 148 -11.96 -10.22 9.51
N CYS A 149 -12.71 -9.40 10.24
CA CYS A 149 -14.11 -9.12 10.01
C CYS A 149 -14.42 -7.63 10.09
N GLN A 150 -15.64 -7.28 9.74
CA GLN A 150 -16.12 -5.92 9.90
C GLN A 150 -15.94 -5.45 11.35
N LYS A 151 -15.59 -4.19 11.50
CA LYS A 151 -15.31 -3.57 12.79
C LYS A 151 -16.44 -3.73 13.80
N VAL A 152 -16.10 -4.31 14.94
CA VAL A 152 -16.91 -4.36 16.16
C VAL A 152 -16.21 -3.49 17.21
N LYS A 153 -16.94 -2.62 17.92
CA LYS A 153 -16.36 -1.53 18.73
C LYS A 153 -15.35 -1.98 19.80
N GLU A 154 -15.47 -3.17 20.35
CA GLU A 154 -14.72 -3.59 21.54
C GLU A 154 -13.40 -4.32 21.22
N ASP A 155 -13.22 -4.85 20.01
CA ASP A 155 -12.04 -5.63 19.59
C ASP A 155 -11.55 -5.17 18.21
N SER A 156 -11.16 -3.92 18.11
CA SER A 156 -10.70 -3.35 16.84
C SER A 156 -9.19 -3.15 16.79
N TYR A 157 -8.65 -3.24 15.58
CA TYR A 157 -7.24 -3.06 15.27
C TYR A 157 -7.08 -2.09 14.11
N SER A 158 -5.95 -1.41 14.06
CA SER A 158 -5.58 -0.56 12.93
C SER A 158 -4.82 -1.37 11.88
N PHE A 159 -5.16 -1.16 10.60
CA PHE A 159 -4.38 -1.71 9.50
C PHE A 159 -3.03 -1.00 9.39
N SER A 160 -1.94 -1.75 9.43
CA SER A 160 -0.59 -1.20 9.40
C SER A 160 -0.16 -0.61 8.05
N GLY A 161 -0.96 -0.81 7.01
CA GLY A 161 -0.57 -0.48 5.64
C GLY A 161 0.22 -1.58 4.94
N ILE A 162 0.26 -2.82 5.48
CA ILE A 162 0.96 -3.97 4.88
C ILE A 162 0.00 -5.15 4.77
N ALA A 163 -0.10 -5.73 3.58
CA ALA A 163 -0.89 -6.93 3.33
C ALA A 163 -0.29 -7.80 2.23
N LEU A 164 -0.63 -9.08 2.22
CA LEU A 164 -0.49 -9.98 1.07
C LEU A 164 -1.90 -10.34 0.61
N LEU A 165 -2.23 -10.07 -0.64
CA LEU A 165 -3.58 -10.22 -1.18
C LEU A 165 -3.58 -11.10 -2.42
N ASN A 166 -4.69 -11.85 -2.59
CA ASN A 166 -4.94 -12.60 -3.82
C ASN A 166 -5.78 -11.75 -4.79
N PRO A 167 -5.43 -11.69 -6.08
CA PRO A 167 -6.15 -10.91 -7.10
C PRO A 167 -7.64 -11.23 -7.22
N VAL A 168 -8.06 -12.44 -6.85
CA VAL A 168 -9.48 -12.85 -6.88
C VAL A 168 -10.38 -11.90 -6.08
N LEU A 169 -9.86 -11.27 -5.01
CA LEU A 169 -10.60 -10.27 -4.22
C LEU A 169 -11.11 -9.07 -5.05
N PHE A 170 -10.53 -8.83 -6.23
CA PHE A 170 -10.81 -7.64 -7.05
C PHE A 170 -11.55 -7.95 -8.34
N LYS A 171 -11.75 -9.23 -8.70
CA LYS A 171 -12.29 -9.64 -10.01
C LYS A 171 -13.76 -9.32 -10.24
N GLU A 172 -14.55 -9.25 -9.16
CA GLU A 172 -16.00 -9.05 -9.24
C GLU A 172 -16.45 -7.65 -8.77
N VAL A 173 -15.49 -6.74 -8.56
CA VAL A 173 -15.81 -5.41 -8.06
C VAL A 173 -16.09 -4.48 -9.24
N GLU A 174 -17.35 -4.07 -9.38
CA GLU A 174 -17.79 -3.12 -10.43
C GLU A 174 -17.46 -1.67 -10.09
N GLU A 175 -17.31 -1.33 -8.81
CA GLU A 175 -16.98 0.02 -8.37
C GLU A 175 -15.57 0.41 -8.77
N LYS A 176 -15.44 1.55 -9.46
CA LYS A 176 -14.12 2.07 -9.87
C LYS A 176 -13.39 2.77 -8.73
N SER A 177 -14.09 3.27 -7.73
CA SER A 177 -13.50 4.02 -6.60
C SER A 177 -14.06 3.50 -5.28
N TYR A 178 -13.24 2.80 -4.50
CA TYR A 178 -13.60 2.28 -3.18
C TYR A 178 -12.37 2.06 -2.30
N ASP A 179 -12.59 2.14 -1.00
CA ASP A 179 -11.58 1.77 -0.01
C ASP A 179 -11.72 0.28 0.34
N LEU A 180 -10.61 -0.41 0.42
CA LEU A 180 -10.56 -1.87 0.62
C LEU A 180 -11.20 -2.34 1.94
N TRP A 181 -11.28 -1.46 2.94
CA TRP A 181 -11.75 -1.78 4.30
C TRP A 181 -13.13 -1.21 4.65
N LYS A 182 -13.87 -0.71 3.69
CA LYS A 182 -15.22 -0.12 3.91
C LYS A 182 -16.33 -0.98 3.39
#